data_ddf6acb7df9123dca44d505250d10845
#
_entry.id   ddf6acb7df9123dca44d505250d10845
#
_cell.length_a   1.000
_cell.length_b   1.000
_cell.length_c   1.000
_cell.angle_alpha   90.00
_cell.angle_beta   90.00
_cell.angle_gamma   90.00
#
_symmetry.space_group_name_H-M   'P 1'
#
loop_
_entity.id
_entity.type
_entity.pdbx_description
1 polymer ?
#
loop_
_entity_poly.entity_id
_entity_poly.type
_entity_poly.pdbx_seq_one_letter_code
_entity_poly.pdbx_strand_id
1 'polypeptide(L)'
;MTKQTILLLCTLSFVTLSLSAAPRRVHTIGDSTMSSYQPAATPKRGWGMYLQAFFNPDSVEVNNRGKSGASSRTFYETENLWPSVKAQMNAGDYLIIQFAHNDEKCKGEDVYEQNAKLRAEGKDTLTDMRGTEPNTTYKEYLRKYINEAREMDVTPILMAPVCRAYFHDGKINAEGRHDLSKDSIDKNYVRCMQEVAEELNVPFLDMTARSAEQFETMRQEYCMEHYFNCGDKTHTGQEGGMMVAQLAYRLIANSPELVELHHLVSLPSVEQYAAYGRKIEEEGKRAAFEAKGKPFSKTLTTAKLQNLKANKQTYLPVDGLWPAGEIDEVANRYIEYMLPADKKKGYVIETIYLPVRGKGGDGMNIHINYGFGEQFRNVTTIYENTALPKNQWVAVKIDQPILVPAGEKIHIRVLPWYDSNGRPQKGKKLELGELKITGKKL
;
A
#
# COMPACT_ATOMS: atom_id res chain seq x y z
N MET A 1 -13.17 80.76 35.53
CA MET A 1 -12.12 79.75 35.46
C MET A 1 -12.77 78.38 35.52
N THR A 2 -13.06 77.75 34.38
CA THR A 2 -13.75 76.52 34.21
C THR A 2 -12.71 75.36 34.05
N LYS A 3 -12.77 74.42 34.99
CA LYS A 3 -11.95 73.21 34.96
C LYS A 3 -12.59 72.17 33.97
N GLN A 4 -11.93 71.89 32.84
CA GLN A 4 -12.27 70.77 31.97
C GLN A 4 -11.65 69.51 32.53
N THR A 5 -12.49 68.53 32.85
CA THR A 5 -12.10 67.20 33.24
C THR A 5 -12.02 66.36 31.95
N ILE A 6 -10.81 65.92 31.57
CA ILE A 6 -10.56 65.00 30.43
C ILE A 6 -10.81 63.57 30.96
N LEU A 7 -11.84 62.91 30.45
CA LEU A 7 -12.16 61.49 30.70
C LEU A 7 -11.38 60.62 29.68
N LEU A 8 -10.34 59.93 30.15
CA LEU A 8 -9.56 59.02 29.32
C LEU A 8 -10.28 57.65 29.28
N LEU A 9 -10.96 57.34 28.19
CA LEU A 9 -11.51 56.00 27.95
C LEU A 9 -10.39 55.06 27.50
N CYS A 10 -9.92 54.19 28.38
CA CYS A 10 -9.11 53.04 28.01
C CYS A 10 -10.00 51.94 27.45
N THR A 11 -10.04 51.77 26.13
CA THR A 11 -10.60 50.59 25.47
C THR A 11 -9.66 49.42 25.63
N LEU A 12 -9.95 48.50 26.55
CA LEU A 12 -9.30 47.18 26.63
C LEU A 12 -9.79 46.34 25.45
N SER A 13 -8.96 46.21 24.41
CA SER A 13 -9.19 45.20 23.35
C SER A 13 -8.82 43.82 23.90
N PHE A 14 -9.84 43.04 24.24
CA PHE A 14 -9.63 41.60 24.48
C PHE A 14 -9.31 40.92 23.18
N VAL A 15 -8.04 40.64 22.94
CA VAL A 15 -7.60 39.68 21.94
C VAL A 15 -7.92 38.30 22.48
N THR A 16 -9.05 37.74 22.08
CA THR A 16 -9.34 36.32 22.31
C THR A 16 -8.39 35.51 21.45
N LEU A 17 -7.26 35.04 21.98
CA LEU A 17 -6.52 33.98 21.42
C LEU A 17 -7.43 32.73 21.48
N SER A 18 -8.00 32.37 20.35
CA SER A 18 -8.59 31.04 20.17
C SER A 18 -7.43 30.03 20.20
N LEU A 19 -7.13 29.43 21.37
CA LEU A 19 -6.32 28.24 21.43
C LEU A 19 -7.12 27.18 20.67
N SER A 20 -6.70 26.86 19.47
CA SER A 20 -7.16 25.64 18.80
C SER A 20 -6.78 24.47 19.69
N ALA A 21 -7.74 23.70 20.16
CA ALA A 21 -7.47 22.46 20.87
C ALA A 21 -6.65 21.54 19.96
N ALA A 22 -5.68 20.84 20.52
CA ALA A 22 -4.93 19.83 19.76
C ALA A 22 -5.90 18.82 19.12
N PRO A 23 -5.64 18.34 17.91
CA PRO A 23 -6.52 17.35 17.26
C PRO A 23 -6.63 16.11 18.15
N ARG A 24 -7.85 15.55 18.23
CA ARG A 24 -8.06 14.24 18.86
C ARG A 24 -7.34 13.17 18.05
N ARG A 25 -6.90 12.11 18.68
CA ARG A 25 -6.27 10.99 17.98
C ARG A 25 -7.21 9.81 17.86
N VAL A 26 -7.14 9.17 16.68
CA VAL A 26 -7.67 7.84 16.45
C VAL A 26 -6.48 6.89 16.36
N HIS A 27 -6.15 6.26 17.47
CA HIS A 27 -5.13 5.22 17.50
C HIS A 27 -5.71 3.94 16.90
N THR A 28 -4.95 3.26 16.04
CA THR A 28 -5.35 1.96 15.52
C THR A 28 -4.29 0.94 15.85
N ILE A 29 -4.67 -0.17 16.47
CA ILE A 29 -3.81 -1.32 16.74
C ILE A 29 -4.37 -2.56 16.07
N GLY A 30 -3.49 -3.36 15.47
CA GLY A 30 -3.90 -4.51 14.69
C GLY A 30 -2.73 -5.22 14.03
N ASP A 31 -3.07 -6.10 13.13
CA ASP A 31 -2.13 -6.96 12.42
C ASP A 31 -1.68 -6.41 11.04
N SER A 32 -1.24 -7.31 10.16
CA SER A 32 -0.74 -6.98 8.83
C SER A 32 -1.78 -6.36 7.89
N THR A 33 -3.07 -6.61 8.10
CA THR A 33 -4.13 -6.07 7.24
C THR A 33 -4.37 -4.58 7.46
N MET A 34 -3.96 -4.08 8.64
CA MET A 34 -4.04 -2.67 9.02
C MET A 34 -2.70 -1.92 8.88
N SER A 35 -1.57 -2.63 8.94
CA SER A 35 -0.22 -2.08 9.08
C SER A 35 0.14 -1.04 8.01
N SER A 36 0.97 -0.08 8.40
CA SER A 36 1.67 0.76 7.45
C SER A 36 2.84 0.01 6.82
N TYR A 37 2.89 0.02 5.50
CA TYR A 37 3.95 -0.58 4.71
C TYR A 37 4.73 0.49 3.96
N GLN A 38 5.99 0.18 3.68
CA GLN A 38 6.78 0.99 2.78
C GLN A 38 6.43 0.61 1.34
N PRO A 39 5.82 1.51 0.54
CA PRO A 39 5.44 1.23 -0.84
C PRO A 39 6.58 0.73 -1.72
N ALA A 40 7.79 1.16 -1.39
CA ALA A 40 9.02 0.75 -2.03
C ALA A 40 9.45 -0.70 -1.78
N ALA A 41 9.08 -1.26 -0.63
CA ALA A 41 9.60 -2.55 -0.18
C ALA A 41 8.64 -3.72 -0.48
N THR A 42 7.35 -3.43 -0.62
CA THR A 42 6.32 -4.47 -0.78
C THR A 42 5.07 -3.91 -1.46
N PRO A 43 4.34 -4.71 -2.26
CA PRO A 43 3.04 -4.32 -2.81
C PRO A 43 1.94 -4.25 -1.74
N LYS A 44 2.16 -4.78 -0.54
CA LYS A 44 1.15 -4.82 0.52
C LYS A 44 0.80 -3.41 1.01
N ARG A 45 -0.50 -3.17 1.27
CA ARG A 45 -1.03 -1.94 1.85
C ARG A 45 -2.10 -2.28 2.88
N GLY A 46 -1.83 -1.99 4.14
CA GLY A 46 -2.86 -2.10 5.16
C GLY A 46 -3.82 -0.92 5.11
N TRP A 47 -5.08 -1.15 5.42
CA TRP A 47 -6.12 -0.13 5.34
C TRP A 47 -5.88 1.07 6.27
N GLY A 48 -5.18 0.88 7.38
CA GLY A 48 -4.85 1.97 8.30
C GLY A 48 -3.99 3.08 7.68
N MET A 49 -3.31 2.81 6.55
CA MET A 49 -2.56 3.83 5.79
C MET A 49 -3.48 4.89 5.17
N TYR A 50 -4.74 4.55 4.93
CA TYR A 50 -5.68 5.39 4.18
C TYR A 50 -6.80 5.98 5.02
N LEU A 51 -6.91 5.60 6.31
CA LEU A 51 -8.00 6.04 7.17
C LEU A 51 -7.99 7.55 7.42
N GLN A 52 -6.81 8.19 7.47
CA GLN A 52 -6.68 9.64 7.66
C GLN A 52 -7.43 10.46 6.59
N ALA A 53 -7.59 9.91 5.38
CA ALA A 53 -8.31 10.61 4.31
C ALA A 53 -9.77 10.95 4.64
N PHE A 54 -10.36 10.27 5.62
CA PHE A 54 -11.75 10.45 6.06
C PHE A 54 -11.89 11.38 7.26
N PHE A 55 -10.81 12.02 7.69
CA PHE A 55 -10.82 12.97 8.79
C PHE A 55 -10.07 14.25 8.40
N ASN A 56 -10.59 15.40 8.86
CA ASN A 56 -9.83 16.63 8.76
C ASN A 56 -8.63 16.56 9.73
N PRO A 57 -7.38 16.66 9.24
CA PRO A 57 -6.19 16.56 10.09
C PRO A 57 -6.09 17.64 11.17
N ASP A 58 -6.77 18.78 11.01
CA ASP A 58 -6.86 19.82 12.04
C ASP A 58 -7.74 19.41 13.22
N SER A 59 -8.62 18.43 13.05
CA SER A 59 -9.55 17.94 14.07
C SER A 59 -9.21 16.55 14.58
N VAL A 60 -8.70 15.67 13.71
CA VAL A 60 -8.38 14.27 14.01
C VAL A 60 -7.08 13.85 13.33
N GLU A 61 -6.15 13.34 14.13
CA GLU A 61 -4.93 12.67 13.69
C GLU A 61 -5.11 11.16 13.79
N VAL A 62 -4.97 10.41 12.69
CA VAL A 62 -4.97 8.94 12.70
C VAL A 62 -3.56 8.43 12.98
N ASN A 63 -3.37 7.82 14.15
CA ASN A 63 -2.12 7.20 14.57
C ASN A 63 -2.17 5.68 14.30
N ASN A 64 -1.85 5.28 13.07
CA ASN A 64 -1.85 3.87 12.69
C ASN A 64 -0.63 3.12 13.27
N ARG A 65 -0.88 2.26 14.23
CA ARG A 65 0.13 1.44 14.93
C ARG A 65 0.01 -0.05 14.60
N GLY A 66 -0.80 -0.43 13.61
CA GLY A 66 -0.88 -1.81 13.13
C GLY A 66 0.50 -2.39 12.84
N LYS A 67 0.76 -3.64 13.28
CA LYS A 67 2.05 -4.32 13.16
C LYS A 67 1.91 -5.63 12.41
N SER A 68 2.58 -5.72 11.26
CA SER A 68 2.60 -6.95 10.46
C SER A 68 3.10 -8.14 11.29
N GLY A 69 2.32 -9.23 11.28
CA GLY A 69 2.62 -10.46 12.02
C GLY A 69 2.22 -10.46 13.48
N ALA A 70 1.71 -9.37 14.05
CA ALA A 70 1.27 -9.34 15.43
C ALA A 70 -0.11 -9.99 15.60
N SER A 71 -0.30 -10.68 16.74
CA SER A 71 -1.59 -11.09 17.29
C SER A 71 -1.98 -10.14 18.44
N SER A 72 -3.20 -10.27 18.96
CA SER A 72 -3.63 -9.56 20.16
C SER A 72 -2.65 -9.73 21.31
N ARG A 73 -2.15 -10.94 21.49
CA ARG A 73 -1.16 -11.29 22.49
C ARG A 73 0.20 -10.66 22.23
N THR A 74 0.81 -10.91 21.07
CA THR A 74 2.18 -10.48 20.80
C THR A 74 2.27 -8.97 20.69
N PHE A 75 1.22 -8.28 20.26
CA PHE A 75 1.18 -6.83 20.28
C PHE A 75 1.17 -6.27 21.72
N TYR A 76 0.48 -6.95 22.64
CA TYR A 76 0.42 -6.57 24.06
C TYR A 76 1.74 -6.82 24.77
N GLU A 77 2.32 -8.02 24.60
CA GLU A 77 3.50 -8.49 25.32
C GLU A 77 4.84 -7.93 24.81
N THR A 78 4.87 -7.39 23.58
CA THR A 78 6.09 -6.84 23.01
C THR A 78 6.36 -5.44 23.54
N GLU A 79 7.49 -5.26 24.18
CA GLU A 79 7.89 -4.05 24.94
C GLU A 79 7.68 -2.72 24.20
N ASN A 80 7.96 -2.67 22.92
CA ASN A 80 7.89 -1.44 22.12
C ASN A 80 6.60 -1.31 21.27
N LEU A 81 5.57 -2.13 21.49
CA LEU A 81 4.31 -2.03 20.77
C LEU A 81 3.23 -1.38 21.63
N TRP A 82 2.49 -2.14 22.44
CA TRP A 82 1.40 -1.57 23.24
C TRP A 82 1.83 -0.46 24.21
N PRO A 83 2.93 -0.59 24.98
CA PRO A 83 3.38 0.50 25.83
C PRO A 83 3.68 1.79 25.07
N SER A 84 4.21 1.69 23.86
CA SER A 84 4.50 2.87 23.02
C SER A 84 3.23 3.55 22.47
N VAL A 85 2.14 2.80 22.29
CA VAL A 85 0.84 3.37 21.91
C VAL A 85 0.24 4.10 23.09
N LYS A 86 0.20 3.45 24.27
CA LYS A 86 -0.30 4.08 25.51
C LYS A 86 0.37 5.41 25.83
N ALA A 87 1.70 5.47 25.67
CA ALA A 87 2.45 6.71 25.92
C ALA A 87 2.06 7.89 25.02
N GLN A 88 1.26 7.66 23.97
CA GLN A 88 0.80 8.69 23.03
C GLN A 88 -0.70 9.00 23.16
N MET A 89 -1.42 8.26 24.01
CA MET A 89 -2.84 8.44 24.24
C MET A 89 -3.12 9.63 25.16
N ASN A 90 -4.17 10.36 24.88
CA ASN A 90 -4.69 11.44 25.71
C ASN A 90 -6.17 11.23 25.97
N ALA A 91 -6.68 11.80 27.05
CA ALA A 91 -8.10 11.80 27.34
C ALA A 91 -8.92 12.37 26.16
N GLY A 92 -9.99 11.66 25.79
CA GLY A 92 -10.84 12.00 24.66
C GLY A 92 -10.38 11.44 23.31
N ASP A 93 -9.26 10.70 23.25
CA ASP A 93 -8.84 9.96 22.07
C ASP A 93 -9.70 8.70 21.85
N TYR A 94 -9.51 8.06 20.70
CA TYR A 94 -10.17 6.80 20.34
C TYR A 94 -9.12 5.72 20.08
N LEU A 95 -9.45 4.45 20.38
CA LEU A 95 -8.61 3.29 20.11
C LEU A 95 -9.39 2.25 19.32
N ILE A 96 -9.06 2.03 18.04
CA ILE A 96 -9.58 0.93 17.22
C ILE A 96 -8.68 -0.29 17.38
N ILE A 97 -9.26 -1.41 17.79
CA ILE A 97 -8.58 -2.68 18.05
C ILE A 97 -9.04 -3.71 17.02
N GLN A 98 -8.11 -4.21 16.18
CA GLN A 98 -8.40 -5.21 15.15
C GLN A 98 -7.33 -6.30 15.11
N PHE A 99 -7.63 -7.46 15.65
CA PHE A 99 -6.76 -8.65 15.61
C PHE A 99 -7.58 -9.89 15.25
N ALA A 100 -6.97 -10.91 14.71
CA ALA A 100 -7.36 -12.32 14.63
C ALA A 100 -6.46 -13.13 13.70
N HIS A 101 -5.95 -12.56 12.57
CA HIS A 101 -5.22 -13.30 11.55
C HIS A 101 -3.97 -14.03 12.05
N ASN A 102 -3.34 -13.53 13.11
CA ASN A 102 -2.20 -14.19 13.74
C ASN A 102 -2.59 -14.93 15.03
N ASP A 103 -3.69 -14.54 15.64
CA ASP A 103 -4.28 -15.22 16.80
C ASP A 103 -4.67 -16.65 16.45
N GLU A 104 -5.19 -16.88 15.26
CA GLU A 104 -5.56 -18.22 14.75
C GLU A 104 -4.39 -19.18 14.51
N LYS A 105 -3.14 -18.75 14.75
CA LYS A 105 -1.96 -19.60 14.66
C LYS A 105 -1.87 -20.63 15.81
N CYS A 106 -2.62 -20.44 16.86
CA CYS A 106 -2.80 -21.46 17.90
C CYS A 106 -3.68 -22.61 17.38
N LYS A 107 -3.27 -23.83 17.67
CA LYS A 107 -3.99 -25.05 17.27
C LYS A 107 -4.74 -25.73 18.41
N GLY A 108 -4.86 -25.04 19.53
CA GLY A 108 -5.51 -25.54 20.71
C GLY A 108 -4.81 -25.10 21.98
N GLU A 109 -5.57 -25.03 23.08
CA GLU A 109 -5.08 -24.52 24.35
C GLU A 109 -4.03 -25.46 24.95
N ASP A 110 -4.25 -26.78 24.84
CA ASP A 110 -3.29 -27.80 25.29
C ASP A 110 -1.91 -27.64 24.62
N VAL A 111 -1.89 -27.32 23.32
CA VAL A 111 -0.65 -27.06 22.58
C VAL A 111 0.01 -25.79 23.09
N TYR A 112 -0.77 -24.79 23.48
CA TYR A 112 -0.28 -23.55 24.04
C TYR A 112 0.44 -23.79 25.40
N GLU A 113 -0.20 -24.50 26.33
CA GLU A 113 0.40 -24.86 27.61
C GLU A 113 1.64 -25.75 27.43
N GLN A 114 1.59 -26.70 26.51
CA GLN A 114 2.70 -27.57 26.17
C GLN A 114 3.90 -26.76 25.65
N ASN A 115 3.64 -25.78 24.81
CA ASN A 115 4.70 -24.87 24.29
C ASN A 115 5.28 -23.99 25.39
N ALA A 116 4.48 -23.56 26.36
CA ALA A 116 4.99 -22.81 27.52
C ALA A 116 5.95 -23.67 28.35
N LYS A 117 5.64 -24.97 28.59
CA LYS A 117 6.51 -25.93 29.27
C LYS A 117 7.79 -26.20 28.47
N LEU A 118 7.67 -26.46 27.15
CA LEU A 118 8.82 -26.69 26.26
C LEU A 118 9.78 -25.50 26.25
N ARG A 119 9.26 -24.28 26.25
CA ARG A 119 10.08 -23.07 26.33
C ARG A 119 10.83 -22.94 27.67
N ALA A 120 10.14 -23.19 28.75
CA ALA A 120 10.75 -23.21 30.10
C ALA A 120 11.89 -24.22 30.21
N GLU A 121 11.82 -25.29 29.43
CA GLU A 121 12.83 -26.35 29.34
C GLU A 121 13.90 -26.08 28.26
N GLY A 122 13.83 -24.95 27.55
CA GLY A 122 14.76 -24.61 26.44
C GLY A 122 14.62 -25.49 25.20
N LYS A 123 13.46 -26.12 25.01
CA LYS A 123 13.15 -27.01 23.88
C LYS A 123 12.40 -26.25 22.76
N ASP A 124 12.45 -26.80 21.54
CA ASP A 124 11.68 -26.28 20.42
C ASP A 124 10.16 -26.38 20.66
N THR A 125 9.45 -25.34 20.25
CA THR A 125 8.00 -25.28 20.39
C THR A 125 7.29 -26.01 19.23
N LEU A 126 6.12 -26.59 19.52
CA LEU A 126 5.33 -27.38 18.58
C LEU A 126 4.45 -26.54 17.65
N THR A 127 4.23 -25.25 17.98
CA THR A 127 3.35 -24.37 17.23
C THR A 127 3.81 -22.92 17.32
N ASP A 128 3.20 -22.06 16.50
CA ASP A 128 3.45 -20.63 16.47
C ASP A 128 2.88 -19.96 17.74
N MET A 129 3.74 -19.34 18.52
CA MET A 129 3.40 -18.72 19.80
C MET A 129 2.64 -17.39 19.71
N ARG A 130 2.35 -16.92 18.49
CA ARG A 130 1.44 -15.79 18.30
C ARG A 130 -0.01 -16.11 18.60
N GLY A 131 -0.36 -17.39 18.55
CA GLY A 131 -1.73 -17.84 18.67
C GLY A 131 -2.36 -17.54 20.03
N THR A 132 -3.68 -17.35 20.00
CA THR A 132 -4.57 -17.29 21.16
C THR A 132 -5.77 -18.19 20.91
N GLU A 133 -6.43 -18.66 21.97
CA GLU A 133 -7.71 -19.35 21.85
C GLU A 133 -8.88 -18.35 21.89
N PRO A 134 -9.85 -18.45 20.96
CA PRO A 134 -10.88 -17.42 20.80
C PRO A 134 -11.65 -17.11 22.09
N ASN A 135 -12.15 -18.14 22.75
CA ASN A 135 -13.05 -17.99 23.89
C ASN A 135 -12.35 -17.75 25.24
N THR A 136 -11.03 -17.86 25.29
CA THR A 136 -10.25 -17.66 26.51
C THR A 136 -9.22 -16.55 26.34
N THR A 137 -7.99 -16.88 25.95
CA THR A 137 -6.86 -15.94 25.90
C THR A 137 -7.06 -14.77 24.95
N TYR A 138 -7.75 -14.94 23.81
CA TYR A 138 -8.08 -13.84 22.92
C TYR A 138 -8.98 -12.79 23.60
N LYS A 139 -10.07 -13.24 24.26
CA LYS A 139 -10.96 -12.36 25.02
C LYS A 139 -10.22 -11.65 26.16
N GLU A 140 -9.28 -12.35 26.82
CA GLU A 140 -8.45 -11.75 27.89
C GLU A 140 -7.63 -10.57 27.38
N TYR A 141 -6.95 -10.71 26.24
CA TYR A 141 -6.18 -9.62 25.66
C TYR A 141 -7.06 -8.45 25.20
N LEU A 142 -8.23 -8.73 24.62
CA LEU A 142 -9.18 -7.67 24.27
C LEU A 142 -9.63 -6.88 25.51
N ARG A 143 -9.95 -7.57 26.61
CA ARG A 143 -10.33 -6.92 27.88
C ARG A 143 -9.20 -6.06 28.45
N LYS A 144 -7.96 -6.52 28.37
CA LYS A 144 -6.78 -5.73 28.81
C LYS A 144 -6.68 -4.42 28.02
N TYR A 145 -6.73 -4.47 26.69
CA TYR A 145 -6.68 -3.26 25.86
C TYR A 145 -7.83 -2.29 26.20
N ILE A 146 -9.04 -2.80 26.34
CA ILE A 146 -10.22 -2.00 26.61
C ILE A 146 -10.10 -1.31 27.98
N ASN A 147 -9.75 -2.05 29.03
CA ASN A 147 -9.66 -1.53 30.37
C ASN A 147 -8.55 -0.48 30.49
N GLU A 148 -7.36 -0.79 29.96
CA GLU A 148 -6.25 0.16 30.00
C GLU A 148 -6.49 1.42 29.17
N ALA A 149 -7.23 1.34 28.05
CA ALA A 149 -7.66 2.51 27.30
C ALA A 149 -8.64 3.38 28.12
N ARG A 150 -9.60 2.75 28.78
CA ARG A 150 -10.59 3.45 29.65
C ARG A 150 -9.93 4.11 30.86
N GLU A 151 -8.93 3.49 31.45
CA GLU A 151 -8.14 4.11 32.56
C GLU A 151 -7.47 5.42 32.14
N MET A 152 -7.32 5.65 30.83
CA MET A 152 -6.74 6.87 30.25
C MET A 152 -7.80 7.80 29.64
N ASP A 153 -9.10 7.58 29.91
CA ASP A 153 -10.21 8.29 29.29
C ASP A 153 -10.21 8.22 27.75
N VAL A 154 -9.73 7.11 27.17
CA VAL A 154 -9.73 6.82 25.74
C VAL A 154 -10.91 5.90 25.43
N THR A 155 -11.65 6.20 24.35
CA THR A 155 -12.79 5.40 23.90
C THR A 155 -12.32 4.18 23.10
N PRO A 156 -12.42 2.94 23.62
CA PRO A 156 -12.07 1.74 22.86
C PRO A 156 -13.19 1.38 21.88
N ILE A 157 -12.79 0.86 20.72
CA ILE A 157 -13.67 0.40 19.64
C ILE A 157 -13.13 -0.97 19.19
N LEU A 158 -13.93 -2.01 19.22
CA LEU A 158 -13.60 -3.30 18.66
C LEU A 158 -14.03 -3.35 17.19
N MET A 159 -13.09 -3.67 16.30
CA MET A 159 -13.35 -3.85 14.88
C MET A 159 -12.97 -5.28 14.49
N ALA A 160 -13.93 -6.04 13.97
CA ALA A 160 -13.67 -7.39 13.48
C ALA A 160 -12.60 -7.38 12.36
N PRO A 161 -11.83 -8.47 12.17
CA PRO A 161 -10.80 -8.52 11.14
C PRO A 161 -11.39 -8.41 9.73
N VAL A 162 -10.59 -7.90 8.79
CA VAL A 162 -10.93 -7.97 7.36
C VAL A 162 -11.01 -9.44 6.95
N CYS A 163 -12.03 -9.86 6.20
CA CYS A 163 -12.11 -11.24 5.75
C CYS A 163 -11.01 -11.55 4.72
N ARG A 164 -10.62 -12.83 4.62
CA ARG A 164 -9.73 -13.28 3.54
C ARG A 164 -10.51 -13.50 2.24
N ALA A 165 -9.84 -13.38 1.12
CA ALA A 165 -10.41 -13.64 -0.20
C ALA A 165 -10.49 -15.15 -0.50
N TYR A 166 -11.05 -15.94 0.41
CA TYR A 166 -11.32 -17.36 0.20
C TYR A 166 -12.70 -17.52 -0.43
N PHE A 167 -12.75 -17.39 -1.75
CA PHE A 167 -13.98 -17.58 -2.52
C PHE A 167 -14.26 -19.06 -2.75
N HIS A 168 -15.53 -19.43 -2.57
CA HIS A 168 -16.11 -20.71 -2.97
C HIS A 168 -17.48 -20.44 -3.59
N ASP A 169 -17.67 -20.83 -4.84
CA ASP A 169 -18.90 -20.57 -5.61
C ASP A 169 -19.39 -19.11 -5.56
N GLY A 170 -18.45 -18.17 -5.64
CA GLY A 170 -18.72 -16.73 -5.62
C GLY A 170 -19.03 -16.15 -4.24
N LYS A 171 -19.02 -16.95 -3.19
CA LYS A 171 -19.17 -16.52 -1.80
C LYS A 171 -17.85 -16.56 -1.06
N ILE A 172 -17.67 -15.65 -0.11
CA ILE A 172 -16.55 -15.74 0.81
C ILE A 172 -16.80 -16.90 1.74
N ASN A 173 -15.94 -17.91 1.64
CA ASN A 173 -15.98 -19.03 2.54
C ASN A 173 -15.10 -18.76 3.75
N ALA A 174 -15.62 -19.14 4.85
CA ALA A 174 -15.03 -19.10 6.15
C ALA A 174 -14.00 -20.22 6.36
N GLU A 175 -12.99 -20.28 5.53
CA GLU A 175 -11.82 -21.11 5.78
C GLU A 175 -10.89 -20.39 6.76
N GLY A 176 -11.16 -20.52 8.03
CA GLY A 176 -10.37 -19.89 9.06
C GLY A 176 -11.22 -19.59 10.30
N ARG A 177 -10.55 -19.25 11.39
CA ARG A 177 -11.21 -19.07 12.68
C ARG A 177 -11.77 -17.66 12.91
N HIS A 178 -11.73 -16.78 11.93
CA HIS A 178 -12.53 -15.54 11.86
C HIS A 178 -13.59 -15.70 10.79
N ASP A 179 -14.44 -16.59 11.08
CA ASP A 179 -15.44 -17.16 10.25
C ASP A 179 -16.76 -16.37 10.34
N LEU A 180 -17.44 -16.30 9.20
CA LEU A 180 -18.82 -15.86 9.15
C LEU A 180 -19.79 -16.96 9.61
N SER A 181 -19.35 -18.22 9.69
CA SER A 181 -20.16 -19.29 10.22
C SER A 181 -20.25 -19.19 11.75
N LYS A 182 -21.44 -19.47 12.27
CA LYS A 182 -21.76 -19.30 13.69
C LYS A 182 -21.62 -20.61 14.49
N ASP A 183 -20.84 -21.58 13.98
CA ASP A 183 -20.92 -22.94 14.46
C ASP A 183 -20.41 -23.15 15.87
N SER A 184 -19.30 -22.53 16.26
CA SER A 184 -18.79 -22.69 17.61
C SER A 184 -18.06 -21.45 18.09
N ILE A 185 -18.40 -20.98 19.28
CA ILE A 185 -17.73 -19.87 19.95
C ILE A 185 -16.23 -20.12 20.13
N ASP A 186 -15.85 -21.35 20.42
CA ASP A 186 -14.47 -21.76 20.69
C ASP A 186 -13.58 -21.75 19.42
N LYS A 187 -14.19 -21.51 18.26
CA LYS A 187 -13.50 -21.45 16.97
C LYS A 187 -13.65 -20.13 16.24
N ASN A 188 -14.43 -19.20 16.76
CA ASN A 188 -14.82 -17.99 16.05
C ASN A 188 -14.34 -16.71 16.77
N TYR A 189 -13.27 -16.12 16.28
CA TYR A 189 -12.70 -14.88 16.84
C TYR A 189 -13.62 -13.68 16.71
N VAL A 190 -14.39 -13.57 15.62
CA VAL A 190 -15.33 -12.45 15.40
C VAL A 190 -16.42 -12.47 16.46
N ARG A 191 -17.01 -13.63 16.68
CA ARG A 191 -18.05 -13.79 17.70
C ARG A 191 -17.50 -13.56 19.11
N CYS A 192 -16.31 -14.07 19.41
CA CYS A 192 -15.67 -13.83 20.70
C CYS A 192 -15.36 -12.34 20.92
N MET A 193 -14.97 -11.61 19.89
CA MET A 193 -14.79 -10.15 19.94
C MET A 193 -16.12 -9.46 20.20
N GLN A 194 -17.19 -9.85 19.50
CA GLN A 194 -18.53 -9.31 19.71
C GLN A 194 -19.02 -9.53 21.15
N GLU A 195 -18.83 -10.73 21.70
CA GLU A 195 -19.22 -11.01 23.08
C GLU A 195 -18.47 -10.16 24.11
N VAL A 196 -17.17 -9.86 23.87
CA VAL A 196 -16.42 -8.94 24.73
C VAL A 196 -16.95 -7.50 24.57
N ALA A 197 -17.33 -7.11 23.37
CA ALA A 197 -17.95 -5.80 23.14
C ALA A 197 -19.28 -5.64 23.90
N GLU A 198 -20.14 -6.65 23.83
CA GLU A 198 -21.40 -6.70 24.56
C GLU A 198 -21.18 -6.70 26.10
N GLU A 199 -20.27 -7.56 26.57
CA GLU A 199 -19.91 -7.68 28.00
C GLU A 199 -19.44 -6.34 28.59
N LEU A 200 -18.58 -5.63 27.85
CA LEU A 200 -17.95 -4.41 28.34
C LEU A 200 -18.63 -3.13 27.82
N ASN A 201 -19.74 -3.26 27.09
CA ASN A 201 -20.44 -2.13 26.47
C ASN A 201 -19.46 -1.23 25.66
N VAL A 202 -18.82 -1.82 24.64
CA VAL A 202 -17.86 -1.20 23.73
C VAL A 202 -18.43 -1.26 22.32
N PRO A 203 -18.32 -0.19 21.50
CA PRO A 203 -18.72 -0.24 20.10
C PRO A 203 -18.08 -1.41 19.36
N PHE A 204 -18.89 -2.19 18.64
CA PHE A 204 -18.44 -3.30 17.79
C PHE A 204 -18.72 -3.00 16.32
N LEU A 205 -17.68 -3.01 15.50
CA LEU A 205 -17.73 -2.77 14.06
C LEU A 205 -17.44 -4.06 13.31
N ASP A 206 -18.45 -4.68 12.70
CA ASP A 206 -18.31 -5.95 11.98
C ASP A 206 -17.68 -5.73 10.59
N MET A 207 -16.37 -5.53 10.58
CA MET A 207 -15.60 -5.41 9.34
C MET A 207 -15.55 -6.74 8.58
N THR A 208 -15.63 -7.90 9.27
CA THR A 208 -15.58 -9.21 8.61
C THR A 208 -16.80 -9.39 7.69
N ALA A 209 -17.99 -9.19 8.20
CA ALA A 209 -19.21 -9.29 7.40
C ALA A 209 -19.24 -8.21 6.30
N ARG A 210 -18.85 -6.98 6.64
CA ARG A 210 -18.89 -5.87 5.67
C ARG A 210 -17.88 -6.03 4.55
N SER A 211 -16.67 -6.51 4.83
CA SER A 211 -15.68 -6.78 3.78
C SER A 211 -16.05 -7.98 2.93
N ALA A 212 -16.65 -9.03 3.51
CA ALA A 212 -17.15 -10.17 2.76
C ALA A 212 -18.23 -9.77 1.75
N GLU A 213 -19.24 -9.02 2.18
CA GLU A 213 -20.29 -8.47 1.31
C GLU A 213 -19.70 -7.64 0.15
N GLN A 214 -18.72 -6.80 0.44
CA GLN A 214 -18.08 -5.98 -0.57
C GLN A 214 -17.29 -6.83 -1.59
N PHE A 215 -16.53 -7.83 -1.13
CA PHE A 215 -15.74 -8.69 -2.01
C PHE A 215 -16.64 -9.57 -2.88
N GLU A 216 -17.72 -10.12 -2.32
CA GLU A 216 -18.72 -10.88 -3.09
C GLU A 216 -19.38 -10.03 -4.17
N THR A 217 -19.73 -8.78 -3.87
CA THR A 217 -20.30 -7.82 -4.82
C THR A 217 -19.34 -7.53 -5.97
N MET A 218 -18.05 -7.38 -5.68
CA MET A 218 -17.02 -7.12 -6.70
C MET A 218 -16.60 -8.36 -7.48
N ARG A 219 -16.93 -9.55 -7.00
CA ARG A 219 -16.58 -10.88 -7.54
C ARG A 219 -15.09 -11.23 -7.39
N GLN A 220 -14.83 -12.53 -7.40
CA GLN A 220 -13.50 -13.09 -7.16
C GLN A 220 -12.43 -12.53 -8.10
N GLU A 221 -12.70 -12.51 -9.40
CA GLU A 221 -11.74 -12.11 -10.44
C GLU A 221 -11.25 -10.68 -10.17
N TYR A 222 -12.18 -9.76 -10.00
CA TYR A 222 -11.88 -8.37 -9.70
C TYR A 222 -11.09 -8.23 -8.38
N CYS A 223 -11.54 -8.92 -7.34
CA CYS A 223 -10.87 -8.84 -6.03
C CYS A 223 -9.42 -9.34 -6.09
N MET A 224 -9.15 -10.44 -6.80
CA MET A 224 -7.80 -10.98 -6.91
C MET A 224 -6.89 -10.12 -7.79
N GLU A 225 -7.44 -9.46 -8.81
CA GLU A 225 -6.67 -8.58 -9.69
C GLU A 225 -6.38 -7.22 -9.06
N HIS A 226 -7.35 -6.62 -8.36
CA HIS A 226 -7.30 -5.23 -7.90
C HIS A 226 -7.07 -5.09 -6.40
N TYR A 227 -7.66 -5.97 -5.57
CA TYR A 227 -7.60 -5.83 -4.12
C TYR A 227 -6.51 -6.69 -3.47
N PHE A 228 -6.43 -7.98 -3.86
CA PHE A 228 -5.49 -8.97 -3.29
C PHE A 228 -4.32 -9.27 -4.22
N ASN A 229 -3.83 -8.27 -4.92
CA ASN A 229 -2.76 -8.39 -5.93
C ASN A 229 -1.34 -8.48 -5.34
N CYS A 230 -1.23 -8.84 -4.06
CA CYS A 230 0.04 -9.00 -3.34
C CYS A 230 0.59 -10.43 -3.34
N GLY A 231 -0.07 -11.37 -4.05
CA GLY A 231 0.35 -12.76 -4.16
C GLY A 231 -0.21 -13.70 -3.09
N ASP A 232 -1.13 -13.21 -2.24
CA ASP A 232 -1.86 -14.05 -1.28
C ASP A 232 -3.34 -13.59 -1.16
N LYS A 233 -4.14 -14.33 -0.38
CA LYS A 233 -5.57 -14.08 -0.19
C LYS A 233 -5.89 -13.30 1.09
N THR A 234 -4.89 -12.74 1.75
CA THR A 234 -5.02 -12.06 3.05
C THR A 234 -4.68 -10.58 2.97
N HIS A 235 -3.62 -10.26 2.24
CA HIS A 235 -3.08 -8.91 2.19
C HIS A 235 -3.56 -8.17 0.94
N THR A 236 -3.95 -6.92 1.14
CA THR A 236 -4.40 -6.04 0.05
C THR A 236 -3.25 -5.23 -0.54
N GLY A 237 -3.38 -4.89 -1.83
CA GLY A 237 -2.63 -3.83 -2.49
C GLY A 237 -3.28 -2.46 -2.25
N GLN A 238 -2.88 -1.46 -3.04
CA GLN A 238 -3.34 -0.08 -2.86
C GLN A 238 -4.86 0.05 -2.93
N GLU A 239 -5.47 -0.42 -4.01
CA GLU A 239 -6.93 -0.30 -4.20
C GLU A 239 -7.72 -1.04 -3.11
N GLY A 240 -7.26 -2.24 -2.74
CA GLY A 240 -7.90 -3.01 -1.68
C GLY A 240 -7.74 -2.35 -0.30
N GLY A 241 -6.56 -1.82 0.02
CA GLY A 241 -6.34 -1.07 1.27
C GLY A 241 -7.20 0.19 1.36
N MET A 242 -7.29 0.94 0.26
CA MET A 242 -8.17 2.11 0.16
C MET A 242 -9.65 1.72 0.31
N MET A 243 -10.08 0.64 -0.34
CA MET A 243 -11.46 0.16 -0.24
C MET A 243 -11.81 -0.25 1.20
N VAL A 244 -10.93 -1.00 1.89
CA VAL A 244 -11.16 -1.40 3.29
C VAL A 244 -11.17 -0.18 4.22
N ALA A 245 -10.34 0.82 4.02
CA ALA A 245 -10.39 2.08 4.79
C ALA A 245 -11.73 2.80 4.61
N GLN A 246 -12.29 2.77 3.39
CA GLN A 246 -13.61 3.32 3.13
C GLN A 246 -14.71 2.52 3.86
N LEU A 247 -14.59 1.20 3.97
CA LEU A 247 -15.52 0.40 4.78
C LEU A 247 -15.39 0.71 6.26
N ALA A 248 -14.16 0.86 6.78
CA ALA A 248 -13.92 1.24 8.18
C ALA A 248 -14.59 2.58 8.51
N TYR A 249 -14.39 3.58 7.66
CA TYR A 249 -15.09 4.86 7.79
C TYR A 249 -16.61 4.71 7.82
N ARG A 250 -17.19 3.92 6.89
CA ARG A 250 -18.65 3.73 6.85
C ARG A 250 -19.18 3.03 8.10
N LEU A 251 -18.45 2.08 8.66
CA LEU A 251 -18.80 1.43 9.91
C LEU A 251 -18.81 2.43 11.08
N ILE A 252 -17.78 3.28 11.15
CA ILE A 252 -17.72 4.36 12.16
C ILE A 252 -18.91 5.33 11.99
N ALA A 253 -19.16 5.78 10.76
CA ALA A 253 -20.20 6.76 10.45
C ALA A 253 -21.63 6.24 10.72
N ASN A 254 -21.85 4.93 10.65
CA ASN A 254 -23.15 4.30 10.88
C ASN A 254 -23.32 3.73 12.29
N SER A 255 -22.30 3.80 13.16
CA SER A 255 -22.40 3.35 14.55
C SER A 255 -23.08 4.41 15.43
N PRO A 256 -24.22 4.10 16.05
CA PRO A 256 -24.90 5.04 16.92
C PRO A 256 -24.11 5.38 18.20
N GLU A 257 -23.18 4.50 18.60
CA GLU A 257 -22.32 4.73 19.76
C GLU A 257 -21.13 5.66 19.47
N LEU A 258 -20.86 5.96 18.18
CA LEU A 258 -19.72 6.76 17.72
C LEU A 258 -20.13 8.11 17.13
N VAL A 259 -21.24 8.68 17.56
CA VAL A 259 -21.78 9.94 17.02
C VAL A 259 -20.76 11.09 17.11
N GLU A 260 -20.02 11.20 18.20
CA GLU A 260 -19.01 12.26 18.36
C GLU A 260 -17.85 12.09 17.36
N LEU A 261 -17.38 10.85 17.14
CA LEU A 261 -16.36 10.57 16.16
C LEU A 261 -16.88 10.77 14.74
N HIS A 262 -18.13 10.39 14.49
CA HIS A 262 -18.79 10.60 13.20
C HIS A 262 -18.85 12.10 12.82
N HIS A 263 -19.14 12.98 13.77
CA HIS A 263 -19.17 14.42 13.51
C HIS A 263 -17.80 15.01 13.12
N LEU A 264 -16.71 14.32 13.41
CA LEU A 264 -15.36 14.70 13.00
C LEU A 264 -14.93 14.12 11.64
N VAL A 265 -15.79 13.30 11.04
CA VAL A 265 -15.54 12.72 9.71
C VAL A 265 -15.67 13.80 8.63
N SER A 266 -14.75 13.80 7.70
CA SER A 266 -14.75 14.64 6.50
C SER A 266 -14.64 13.75 5.25
N LEU A 267 -15.74 13.62 4.51
CA LEU A 267 -15.75 12.80 3.28
C LEU A 267 -14.94 13.44 2.17
N PRO A 268 -13.87 12.80 1.70
CA PRO A 268 -13.20 13.26 0.50
C PRO A 268 -14.06 12.99 -0.75
N SER A 269 -13.94 13.82 -1.80
CA SER A 269 -14.44 13.43 -3.12
C SER A 269 -13.68 12.21 -3.64
N VAL A 270 -14.21 11.56 -4.70
CA VAL A 270 -13.53 10.42 -5.33
C VAL A 270 -12.13 10.80 -5.80
N GLU A 271 -11.99 12.00 -6.41
CA GLU A 271 -10.72 12.52 -6.90
C GLU A 271 -9.75 12.82 -5.76
N GLN A 272 -10.23 13.43 -4.66
CA GLN A 272 -9.42 13.70 -3.47
C GLN A 272 -8.93 12.41 -2.83
N TYR A 273 -9.78 11.39 -2.72
CA TYR A 273 -9.40 10.10 -2.16
C TYR A 273 -8.38 9.37 -3.04
N ALA A 274 -8.59 9.36 -4.37
CA ALA A 274 -7.63 8.83 -5.31
C ALA A 274 -6.28 9.57 -5.26
N ALA A 275 -6.30 10.90 -5.14
CA ALA A 275 -5.09 11.71 -4.98
C ALA A 275 -4.36 11.41 -3.66
N TYR A 276 -5.10 11.18 -2.57
CA TYR A 276 -4.52 10.77 -1.29
C TYR A 276 -3.78 9.42 -1.40
N GLY A 277 -4.39 8.44 -2.07
CA GLY A 277 -3.74 7.16 -2.33
C GLY A 277 -2.45 7.31 -3.15
N ARG A 278 -2.48 8.08 -4.23
CA ARG A 278 -1.27 8.38 -5.02
C ARG A 278 -0.18 9.07 -4.20
N LYS A 279 -0.54 10.04 -3.37
CA LYS A 279 0.40 10.74 -2.49
C LYS A 279 1.15 9.77 -1.57
N ILE A 280 0.45 8.83 -0.93
CA ILE A 280 1.07 7.81 -0.07
C ILE A 280 2.08 6.96 -0.86
N GLU A 281 1.74 6.55 -2.08
CA GLU A 281 2.64 5.78 -2.94
C GLU A 281 3.89 6.60 -3.32
N GLU A 282 3.72 7.84 -3.71
CA GLU A 282 4.82 8.74 -4.08
C GLU A 282 5.74 9.06 -2.92
N GLU A 283 5.18 9.37 -1.75
CA GLU A 283 5.96 9.65 -0.54
C GLU A 283 6.74 8.40 -0.09
N GLY A 284 6.13 7.21 -0.16
CA GLY A 284 6.81 5.97 0.13
C GLY A 284 7.94 5.65 -0.85
N LYS A 285 7.73 5.91 -2.14
CA LYS A 285 8.77 5.78 -3.17
C LYS A 285 9.91 6.77 -2.94
N ARG A 286 9.60 8.03 -2.65
CA ARG A 286 10.59 9.06 -2.35
C ARG A 286 11.39 8.75 -1.09
N ALA A 287 10.75 8.33 0.00
CA ALA A 287 11.41 7.94 1.23
C ALA A 287 12.38 6.77 1.03
N ALA A 288 12.01 5.79 0.19
CA ALA A 288 12.90 4.69 -0.17
C ALA A 288 14.06 5.14 -1.07
N PHE A 289 13.81 6.11 -1.95
CA PHE A 289 14.83 6.71 -2.78
C PHE A 289 15.87 7.48 -1.95
N GLU A 290 15.43 8.20 -0.94
CA GLU A 290 16.30 8.91 0.03
C GLU A 290 17.01 7.95 0.98
N ALA A 291 16.55 6.69 1.11
CA ALA A 291 17.19 5.69 1.95
C ALA A 291 18.64 5.40 1.49
N LYS A 292 19.52 5.18 2.46
CA LYS A 292 20.95 4.88 2.22
C LYS A 292 21.15 3.45 1.68
N GLY A 293 20.71 3.18 0.44
CA GLY A 293 20.99 1.92 -0.25
C GLY A 293 22.45 1.83 -0.73
N LYS A 294 22.94 0.61 -1.01
CA LYS A 294 24.27 0.42 -1.63
C LYS A 294 24.21 0.82 -3.11
N PRO A 295 25.06 1.76 -3.57
CA PRO A 295 25.11 2.13 -4.98
C PRO A 295 25.35 0.92 -5.88
N PHE A 296 24.75 0.92 -7.06
CA PHE A 296 25.06 -0.02 -8.13
C PHE A 296 25.10 0.70 -9.48
N SER A 297 25.87 0.13 -10.41
CA SER A 297 25.86 0.50 -11.81
C SER A 297 25.85 -0.77 -12.66
N LYS A 298 25.09 -0.79 -13.73
CA LYS A 298 24.97 -1.94 -14.61
C LYS A 298 24.73 -1.52 -16.05
N THR A 299 25.42 -2.18 -16.98
CA THR A 299 25.11 -2.13 -18.41
C THR A 299 24.19 -3.30 -18.74
N LEU A 300 23.05 -3.03 -19.37
CA LEU A 300 22.10 -4.05 -19.79
C LEU A 300 22.32 -4.40 -21.27
N THR A 301 22.24 -5.69 -21.54
CA THR A 301 22.17 -6.22 -22.91
C THR A 301 20.73 -6.43 -23.33
N THR A 302 20.47 -6.41 -24.61
CA THR A 302 19.14 -6.73 -25.18
C THR A 302 18.73 -8.13 -24.77
N ALA A 303 17.59 -8.23 -24.07
CA ALA A 303 17.00 -9.48 -23.61
C ALA A 303 16.11 -10.12 -24.68
N LYS A 304 15.38 -9.29 -25.46
CA LYS A 304 14.46 -9.77 -26.50
C LYS A 304 14.34 -8.77 -27.64
N LEU A 305 14.18 -9.29 -28.85
CA LEU A 305 13.73 -8.55 -30.02
C LEU A 305 12.38 -9.08 -30.48
N GLN A 306 11.45 -8.20 -30.70
CA GLN A 306 10.13 -8.55 -31.22
C GLN A 306 9.88 -7.82 -32.53
N ASN A 307 9.68 -8.58 -33.62
CA ASN A 307 9.47 -8.08 -34.98
C ASN A 307 10.52 -7.10 -35.48
N LEU A 308 11.73 -7.21 -34.93
CA LEU A 308 12.92 -6.47 -35.34
C LEU A 308 14.09 -7.45 -35.53
N LYS A 309 15.02 -7.07 -36.40
CA LYS A 309 16.34 -7.70 -36.50
C LYS A 309 17.44 -6.71 -36.15
N ALA A 310 18.49 -7.21 -35.52
CA ALA A 310 19.65 -6.41 -35.15
C ALA A 310 20.85 -6.72 -36.07
N ASN A 311 21.62 -5.67 -36.41
CA ASN A 311 22.94 -5.76 -36.94
C ASN A 311 23.85 -4.87 -36.09
N LYS A 312 24.63 -5.49 -35.20
CA LYS A 312 25.36 -4.77 -34.13
C LYS A 312 24.39 -3.90 -33.31
N GLN A 313 24.55 -2.59 -33.33
CA GLN A 313 23.74 -1.63 -32.60
C GLN A 313 22.61 -1.03 -33.45
N THR A 314 22.36 -1.54 -34.65
CA THR A 314 21.32 -1.07 -35.55
C THR A 314 20.13 -2.00 -35.59
N TYR A 315 18.92 -1.44 -35.58
CA TYR A 315 17.64 -2.14 -35.54
C TYR A 315 16.74 -1.70 -36.68
N LEU A 316 16.06 -2.67 -37.29
CA LEU A 316 15.11 -2.45 -38.39
C LEU A 316 14.09 -3.60 -38.39
N PRO A 317 12.92 -3.42 -39.04
CA PRO A 317 11.93 -4.48 -39.19
C PRO A 317 12.51 -5.76 -39.82
N VAL A 318 11.93 -6.91 -39.50
CA VAL A 318 12.43 -8.24 -39.93
C VAL A 318 12.57 -8.36 -41.44
N ASP A 319 11.62 -7.81 -42.20
CA ASP A 319 11.62 -7.73 -43.66
C ASP A 319 12.56 -6.68 -44.24
N GLY A 320 13.12 -5.80 -43.41
CA GLY A 320 14.04 -4.74 -43.80
C GLY A 320 13.41 -3.46 -44.29
N LEU A 321 12.10 -3.33 -44.16
CA LEU A 321 11.33 -2.16 -44.56
C LEU A 321 10.54 -1.61 -43.36
N TRP A 322 10.46 -0.27 -43.25
CA TRP A 322 9.49 0.37 -42.37
C TRP A 322 8.18 0.49 -43.13
N PRO A 323 7.05 0.02 -42.54
CA PRO A 323 5.75 0.10 -43.17
C PRO A 323 5.33 1.53 -43.48
N ALA A 324 4.42 1.69 -44.44
CA ALA A 324 3.83 2.98 -44.76
C ALA A 324 2.70 3.32 -43.76
N GLY A 325 2.58 4.61 -43.44
CA GLY A 325 1.42 5.13 -42.67
C GLY A 325 1.45 4.86 -41.18
N GLU A 326 2.57 4.55 -40.60
CA GLU A 326 2.73 4.47 -39.14
C GLU A 326 2.73 5.90 -38.57
N ILE A 327 1.79 6.15 -37.68
CA ILE A 327 1.64 7.44 -37.00
C ILE A 327 1.95 7.35 -35.50
N ASP A 328 2.13 6.15 -34.98
CA ASP A 328 2.38 5.86 -33.57
C ASP A 328 3.17 4.55 -33.40
N GLU A 329 3.56 4.24 -32.14
CA GLU A 329 4.26 3.01 -31.80
C GLU A 329 3.46 1.75 -32.15
N VAL A 330 4.17 0.70 -32.48
CA VAL A 330 3.58 -0.62 -32.73
C VAL A 330 3.89 -1.53 -31.54
N ALA A 331 2.86 -1.83 -30.76
CA ALA A 331 2.99 -2.53 -29.47
C ALA A 331 3.72 -3.89 -29.54
N ASN A 332 3.67 -4.59 -30.67
CA ASN A 332 4.34 -5.87 -30.86
C ASN A 332 5.68 -5.75 -31.60
N ARG A 333 6.28 -4.54 -31.67
CA ARG A 333 7.58 -4.30 -32.28
C ARG A 333 8.48 -3.50 -31.35
N TYR A 334 9.40 -4.17 -30.65
CA TYR A 334 10.23 -3.55 -29.63
C TYR A 334 11.59 -4.21 -29.42
N ILE A 335 12.49 -3.46 -28.82
CA ILE A 335 13.75 -3.93 -28.22
C ILE A 335 13.54 -3.93 -26.72
N GLU A 336 13.75 -5.07 -26.04
CA GLU A 336 13.53 -5.20 -24.60
C GLU A 336 14.83 -5.46 -23.86
N TYR A 337 14.99 -4.73 -22.76
CA TYR A 337 16.00 -4.94 -21.73
C TYR A 337 15.31 -5.38 -20.44
N MET A 338 15.99 -6.20 -19.64
CA MET A 338 15.41 -6.73 -18.41
C MET A 338 16.42 -6.67 -17.26
N LEU A 339 15.95 -6.33 -16.07
CA LEU A 339 16.72 -6.38 -14.84
C LEU A 339 15.86 -6.99 -13.72
N PRO A 340 16.21 -8.19 -13.22
CA PRO A 340 15.53 -8.79 -12.09
C PRO A 340 16.00 -8.17 -10.76
N ALA A 341 15.10 -8.00 -9.82
CA ALA A 341 15.43 -7.73 -8.43
C ALA A 341 15.71 -9.04 -7.66
N ASP A 342 16.43 -8.94 -6.56
CA ASP A 342 16.59 -10.04 -5.62
C ASP A 342 15.23 -10.38 -4.97
N LYS A 343 15.05 -11.66 -4.58
CA LYS A 343 13.79 -12.12 -3.94
C LYS A 343 13.47 -11.39 -2.64
N LYS A 344 14.48 -10.88 -1.93
CA LYS A 344 14.34 -10.24 -0.62
C LYS A 344 14.59 -8.73 -0.64
N LYS A 345 15.23 -8.23 -1.70
CA LYS A 345 15.64 -6.83 -1.79
C LYS A 345 15.30 -6.25 -3.16
N GLY A 346 14.65 -5.12 -3.14
CA GLY A 346 14.43 -4.31 -4.32
C GLY A 346 15.62 -3.40 -4.64
N TYR A 347 15.44 -2.56 -5.63
CA TYR A 347 16.37 -1.47 -5.93
C TYR A 347 15.63 -0.28 -6.52
N VAL A 348 16.28 0.87 -6.46
CA VAL A 348 15.83 2.10 -7.12
C VAL A 348 16.78 2.39 -8.28
N ILE A 349 16.26 2.56 -9.48
CA ILE A 349 17.00 3.09 -10.62
C ILE A 349 16.95 4.61 -10.53
N GLU A 350 18.09 5.23 -10.35
CA GLU A 350 18.23 6.70 -10.27
C GLU A 350 18.50 7.32 -11.64
N THR A 351 19.21 6.60 -12.51
CA THR A 351 19.48 7.06 -13.86
C THR A 351 19.35 5.93 -14.87
N ILE A 352 18.80 6.27 -16.02
CA ILE A 352 18.91 5.49 -17.25
C ILE A 352 19.67 6.37 -18.24
N TYR A 353 20.67 5.80 -18.88
CA TYR A 353 21.40 6.44 -19.96
C TYR A 353 21.40 5.51 -21.17
N LEU A 354 20.68 5.91 -22.22
CA LEU A 354 20.60 5.18 -23.49
C LEU A 354 20.79 6.16 -24.65
N PRO A 355 21.94 6.13 -25.32
CA PRO A 355 22.13 6.89 -26.56
C PRO A 355 21.26 6.31 -27.67
N VAL A 356 20.51 7.14 -28.36
CA VAL A 356 19.64 6.76 -29.49
C VAL A 356 19.86 7.69 -30.67
N ARG A 357 19.71 7.18 -31.91
CA ARG A 357 19.65 8.03 -33.10
C ARG A 357 18.93 7.36 -34.27
N GLY A 358 18.29 8.15 -35.09
CA GLY A 358 17.82 7.75 -36.43
C GLY A 358 18.96 7.77 -37.44
N LYS A 359 19.10 6.71 -38.26
CA LYS A 359 20.10 6.64 -39.34
C LYS A 359 19.43 6.48 -40.70
N GLY A 360 19.90 7.24 -41.67
CA GLY A 360 19.49 7.10 -43.04
C GLY A 360 18.33 8.01 -43.47
N GLY A 361 17.82 8.89 -42.62
CA GLY A 361 16.75 9.88 -42.94
C GLY A 361 16.06 10.38 -41.69
N ASP A 362 15.24 11.41 -41.87
CA ASP A 362 14.33 11.93 -40.85
C ASP A 362 13.09 11.03 -40.74
N GLY A 363 12.33 11.14 -39.66
CA GLY A 363 11.08 10.41 -39.45
C GLY A 363 11.20 9.18 -38.54
N MET A 364 12.38 8.89 -37.95
CA MET A 364 12.50 7.88 -36.92
C MET A 364 11.97 8.40 -35.58
N ASN A 365 11.03 7.69 -35.00
CA ASN A 365 10.40 7.99 -33.74
C ASN A 365 10.63 6.83 -32.77
N ILE A 366 10.58 7.12 -31.47
CA ILE A 366 10.65 6.09 -30.42
C ILE A 366 9.79 6.48 -29.22
N HIS A 367 9.17 5.50 -28.60
CA HIS A 367 8.78 5.54 -27.20
C HIS A 367 9.64 4.59 -26.38
N ILE A 368 9.91 4.94 -25.14
CA ILE A 368 10.57 4.05 -24.20
C ILE A 368 9.64 3.90 -23.01
N ASN A 369 9.16 2.66 -22.82
CA ASN A 369 8.24 2.30 -21.76
C ASN A 369 8.94 1.34 -20.82
N TYR A 370 8.60 1.38 -19.52
CA TYR A 370 8.92 0.29 -18.62
C TYR A 370 7.65 -0.35 -18.06
N GLY A 371 7.76 -1.61 -17.67
CA GLY A 371 6.71 -2.39 -17.03
C GLY A 371 7.31 -3.51 -16.19
N PHE A 372 6.47 -4.22 -15.43
CA PHE A 372 6.90 -5.23 -14.48
C PHE A 372 6.38 -6.63 -14.84
N GLY A 373 7.23 -7.63 -14.54
CA GLY A 373 6.90 -9.05 -14.70
C GLY A 373 6.74 -9.48 -16.18
N GLU A 374 6.50 -10.76 -16.40
CA GLU A 374 6.43 -11.36 -17.74
C GLU A 374 5.27 -10.78 -18.60
N GLN A 375 4.23 -10.28 -17.96
CA GLN A 375 3.05 -9.68 -18.65
C GLN A 375 3.22 -8.18 -18.94
N PHE A 376 4.37 -7.60 -18.63
CA PHE A 376 4.64 -6.17 -18.84
C PHE A 376 3.54 -5.27 -18.23
N ARG A 377 3.26 -5.46 -16.93
CA ARG A 377 2.22 -4.72 -16.18
C ARG A 377 2.69 -3.34 -15.73
N ASN A 378 1.74 -2.47 -15.42
CA ASN A 378 2.00 -1.12 -14.90
C ASN A 378 2.94 -0.33 -15.83
N VAL A 379 2.56 -0.28 -17.10
CA VAL A 379 3.35 0.38 -18.14
C VAL A 379 3.42 1.88 -17.88
N THR A 380 4.64 2.40 -17.91
CA THR A 380 4.91 3.83 -17.78
C THR A 380 5.86 4.25 -18.89
N THR A 381 5.49 5.30 -19.62
CA THR A 381 6.36 5.92 -20.63
C THR A 381 7.36 6.82 -19.92
N ILE A 382 8.64 6.63 -20.21
CA ILE A 382 9.74 7.40 -19.65
C ILE A 382 10.44 8.29 -20.69
N TYR A 383 10.15 8.07 -21.95
CA TYR A 383 10.68 8.91 -23.03
C TYR A 383 9.82 8.79 -24.27
N GLU A 384 9.46 9.93 -24.82
CA GLU A 384 8.76 10.09 -26.08
C GLU A 384 9.55 11.00 -27.00
N ASN A 385 9.78 10.58 -28.23
CA ASN A 385 10.38 11.43 -29.23
C ASN A 385 9.79 11.11 -30.62
N THR A 386 9.07 12.06 -31.16
CA THR A 386 8.39 11.96 -32.46
C THR A 386 9.23 12.44 -33.63
N ALA A 387 10.50 12.74 -33.40
CA ALA A 387 11.43 13.13 -34.47
C ALA A 387 12.87 13.02 -33.99
N LEU A 388 13.44 11.80 -33.97
CA LEU A 388 14.85 11.66 -33.67
C LEU A 388 15.71 12.42 -34.69
N PRO A 389 16.68 13.26 -34.25
CA PRO A 389 17.56 13.98 -35.14
C PRO A 389 18.33 12.99 -36.04
N LYS A 390 18.35 13.31 -37.33
CA LYS A 390 19.05 12.51 -38.33
C LYS A 390 20.54 12.41 -38.02
N ASN A 391 21.03 11.19 -37.89
CA ASN A 391 22.45 10.87 -37.65
C ASN A 391 23.06 11.56 -36.42
N GLN A 392 22.25 12.10 -35.52
CA GLN A 392 22.69 12.72 -34.27
C GLN A 392 22.29 11.87 -33.08
N TRP A 393 23.23 11.63 -32.15
CA TRP A 393 22.96 10.94 -30.93
C TRP A 393 22.21 11.82 -29.91
N VAL A 394 21.13 11.29 -29.35
CA VAL A 394 20.41 11.87 -28.23
C VAL A 394 20.53 10.91 -27.05
N ALA A 395 20.78 11.44 -25.86
CA ALA A 395 20.81 10.60 -24.65
C ALA A 395 19.42 10.64 -23.99
N VAL A 396 18.80 9.47 -23.90
CA VAL A 396 17.59 9.30 -23.10
C VAL A 396 17.98 9.27 -21.63
N LYS A 397 17.27 10.05 -20.83
CA LYS A 397 17.42 10.14 -19.37
C LYS A 397 16.04 10.05 -18.74
N ILE A 398 15.98 9.55 -17.52
CA ILE A 398 14.74 9.59 -16.72
C ILE A 398 14.74 10.82 -15.79
N ASP A 399 13.57 11.42 -15.62
CA ASP A 399 13.38 12.58 -14.75
C ASP A 399 12.97 12.15 -13.33
N GLN A 400 12.44 10.93 -13.19
CA GLN A 400 11.98 10.38 -11.93
C GLN A 400 12.62 9.01 -11.68
N PRO A 401 13.03 8.74 -10.44
CA PRO A 401 13.56 7.43 -10.07
C PRO A 401 12.51 6.33 -10.24
N ILE A 402 12.96 5.14 -10.68
CA ILE A 402 12.11 3.96 -10.84
C ILE A 402 12.40 2.97 -9.72
N LEU A 403 11.38 2.69 -8.91
CA LEU A 403 11.46 1.64 -7.91
C LEU A 403 11.17 0.28 -8.54
N VAL A 404 12.03 -0.70 -8.28
CA VAL A 404 11.83 -2.10 -8.60
C VAL A 404 11.69 -2.89 -7.31
N PRO A 405 10.49 -3.38 -6.97
CA PRO A 405 10.25 -4.14 -5.75
C PRO A 405 11.07 -5.43 -5.67
N ALA A 406 11.25 -5.94 -4.44
CA ALA A 406 11.88 -7.24 -4.24
C ALA A 406 11.11 -8.35 -4.95
N GLY A 407 11.84 -9.23 -5.65
CA GLY A 407 11.28 -10.34 -6.41
C GLY A 407 10.70 -9.98 -7.78
N GLU A 408 10.56 -8.68 -8.09
CA GLU A 408 10.05 -8.23 -9.39
C GLU A 408 11.15 -8.16 -10.45
N LYS A 409 10.73 -8.11 -11.71
CA LYS A 409 11.59 -7.85 -12.87
C LYS A 409 11.08 -6.59 -13.55
N ILE A 410 11.96 -5.62 -13.76
CA ILE A 410 11.64 -4.50 -14.65
C ILE A 410 12.02 -4.86 -16.09
N HIS A 411 11.12 -4.60 -16.99
CA HIS A 411 11.30 -4.65 -18.43
C HIS A 411 11.29 -3.22 -18.98
N ILE A 412 12.28 -2.87 -19.78
CA ILE A 412 12.39 -1.58 -20.46
C ILE A 412 12.28 -1.87 -21.95
N ARG A 413 11.26 -1.33 -22.60
CA ARG A 413 11.00 -1.51 -24.02
C ARG A 413 11.25 -0.23 -24.79
N VAL A 414 12.03 -0.33 -25.85
CA VAL A 414 12.18 0.72 -26.88
C VAL A 414 11.29 0.32 -28.05
N LEU A 415 10.29 1.15 -28.36
CA LEU A 415 9.29 0.91 -29.39
C LEU A 415 9.52 1.91 -30.55
N PRO A 416 10.20 1.48 -31.61
CA PRO A 416 10.47 2.36 -32.74
C PRO A 416 9.38 2.28 -33.80
N TRP A 417 9.09 3.41 -34.43
CA TRP A 417 8.33 3.48 -35.68
C TRP A 417 8.89 4.55 -36.60
N TYR A 418 8.51 4.50 -37.86
CA TYR A 418 9.00 5.43 -38.85
C TYR A 418 7.84 6.14 -39.56
N ASP A 419 7.75 7.44 -39.36
CA ASP A 419 6.81 8.25 -40.16
C ASP A 419 7.33 8.35 -41.61
N SER A 420 6.64 7.69 -42.50
CA SER A 420 7.10 7.46 -43.88
C SER A 420 6.38 8.28 -44.92
N ASN A 421 5.58 9.27 -44.54
CA ASN A 421 4.78 10.06 -45.50
C ASN A 421 4.02 9.17 -46.52
N GLY A 422 3.49 8.03 -46.08
CA GLY A 422 2.67 7.15 -46.87
C GLY A 422 3.42 6.17 -47.81
N ARG A 423 4.75 6.02 -47.70
CA ARG A 423 5.54 5.05 -48.51
C ARG A 423 6.46 4.19 -47.64
N PRO A 424 6.55 2.87 -47.91
CA PRO A 424 7.50 2.02 -47.22
C PRO A 424 8.95 2.51 -47.39
N GLN A 425 9.74 2.47 -46.33
CA GLN A 425 11.11 3.05 -46.34
C GLN A 425 12.16 1.93 -46.14
N LYS A 426 13.09 1.85 -47.09
CA LYS A 426 14.24 0.94 -47.05
C LYS A 426 15.49 1.69 -46.55
N GLY A 427 16.33 0.98 -45.76
CA GLY A 427 17.63 1.51 -45.35
C GLY A 427 17.61 2.48 -44.18
N LYS A 428 16.41 2.83 -43.66
CA LYS A 428 16.27 3.56 -42.42
C LYS A 428 16.47 2.64 -41.23
N LYS A 429 17.16 3.09 -40.19
CA LYS A 429 17.51 2.25 -39.02
C LYS A 429 17.43 3.06 -37.74
N LEU A 430 17.03 2.40 -36.66
CA LEU A 430 17.29 2.87 -35.31
C LEU A 430 18.68 2.43 -34.88
N GLU A 431 19.49 3.29 -34.32
CA GLU A 431 20.73 2.93 -33.64
C GLU A 431 20.60 3.21 -32.14
N LEU A 432 21.03 2.22 -31.32
CA LEU A 432 21.08 2.33 -29.86
C LEU A 432 22.53 2.14 -29.39
N GLY A 433 22.96 2.97 -28.45
CA GLY A 433 24.16 2.74 -27.67
C GLY A 433 23.95 1.73 -26.56
N GLU A 434 24.87 1.66 -25.62
CA GLU A 434 24.75 0.82 -24.44
C GLU A 434 23.72 1.41 -23.46
N LEU A 435 22.76 0.59 -23.02
CA LEU A 435 21.87 0.97 -21.93
C LEU A 435 22.60 0.83 -20.60
N LYS A 436 22.89 1.96 -19.96
CA LYS A 436 23.50 2.02 -18.61
C LYS A 436 22.48 2.49 -17.61
N ILE A 437 22.45 1.82 -16.47
CA ILE A 437 21.62 2.20 -15.33
C ILE A 437 22.48 2.35 -14.08
N THR A 438 22.12 3.32 -13.24
CA THR A 438 22.66 3.44 -11.88
C THR A 438 21.54 3.58 -10.89
N GLY A 439 21.82 3.28 -9.63
CA GLY A 439 20.84 3.38 -8.58
C GLY A 439 21.33 2.84 -7.24
N LYS A 440 20.38 2.50 -6.38
CA LYS A 440 20.64 1.97 -5.02
C LYS A 440 19.91 0.65 -4.82
N LYS A 441 20.59 -0.33 -4.22
CA LYS A 441 19.95 -1.57 -3.71
C LYS A 441 19.38 -1.28 -2.34
N LEU A 442 18.08 -1.62 -2.14
CA LEU A 442 17.34 -1.41 -0.90
C LEU A 442 17.60 -2.49 0.14
#